data_97c21e9606598cba72efb6e05115cabb
#
_entry.id   97c21e9606598cba72efb6e05115cabb
#
_cell.length_a   1.000
_cell.length_b   1.000
_cell.length_c   1.000
_cell.angle_alpha   90.00
_cell.angle_beta   90.00
_cell.angle_gamma   90.00
#
_symmetry.space_group_name_H-M   'P 1'
#
loop_
_entity.id
_entity.type
_entity.pdbx_description
1 polymer ?
#
loop_
_entity_poly.entity_id
_entity_poly.type
_entity_poly.pdbx_seq_one_letter_code
_entity_poly.pdbx_strand_id
1 'polypeptide(L)'
;MSDDAMLTWDSAPERRGWSRQLLESIASARQELDRGNPEQFAPGYSGLPAPRQIKFWAELFIAIARFESNWRPHEIFHEPPPLGVDSVGLLQLSYEDEPVYRLEHLDRNVKSLEDPLVNLRCGVKIMSTLVVKDSVVASSDGGRHRGGARYWSVLRAGHHVDEIRNAAKAAVALP
;
A
#
# COMPACT_ATOMS: atom_id res chain seq x y z
N MET A 1 -3.24 -23.83 8.59
CA MET A 1 -3.50 -22.71 7.63
C MET A 1 -2.94 -23.16 6.30
N SER A 2 -3.76 -23.17 5.25
CA SER A 2 -3.30 -23.54 3.91
C SER A 2 -2.23 -22.55 3.42
N ASP A 3 -1.25 -23.01 2.65
CA ASP A 3 -0.17 -22.19 2.04
C ASP A 3 -0.72 -20.97 1.27
N ASP A 4 -1.96 -21.04 0.84
CA ASP A 4 -2.67 -19.98 0.09
C ASP A 4 -2.94 -18.70 0.94
N ALA A 5 -2.81 -18.78 2.27
CA ALA A 5 -3.06 -17.67 3.19
C ALA A 5 -1.80 -16.90 3.60
N MET A 6 -0.60 -17.40 3.32
CA MET A 6 0.65 -16.72 3.67
C MET A 6 0.96 -15.56 2.73
N LEU A 7 1.36 -14.43 3.31
CA LEU A 7 1.87 -13.29 2.58
C LEU A 7 3.40 -13.30 2.55
N THR A 8 4.00 -12.60 1.57
CA THR A 8 5.44 -12.63 1.31
C THR A 8 6.31 -12.32 2.54
N TRP A 9 5.87 -11.45 3.43
CA TRP A 9 6.63 -11.08 4.64
C TRP A 9 6.37 -11.97 5.86
N ASP A 10 5.44 -12.96 5.79
CA ASP A 10 5.03 -13.83 6.90
C ASP A 10 6.09 -14.84 7.33
N SER A 11 7.21 -14.93 6.59
CA SER A 11 8.40 -15.67 7.01
C SER A 11 8.93 -15.18 8.37
N ALA A 12 8.64 -13.94 8.75
CA ALA A 12 8.92 -13.37 10.06
C ALA A 12 7.63 -13.42 10.92
N PRO A 13 7.59 -14.26 11.99
CA PRO A 13 6.38 -14.51 12.77
C PRO A 13 5.73 -13.23 13.36
N GLU A 14 6.53 -12.23 13.71
CA GLU A 14 6.10 -10.94 14.23
C GLU A 14 5.23 -10.16 13.25
N ARG A 15 5.34 -10.44 11.95
CA ARG A 15 4.58 -9.76 10.88
C ARG A 15 3.18 -10.34 10.64
N ARG A 16 2.85 -11.48 11.26
CA ARG A 16 1.52 -12.08 11.10
C ARG A 16 0.40 -11.18 11.62
N GLY A 17 0.67 -10.37 12.65
CA GLY A 17 -0.26 -9.34 13.11
C GLY A 17 -0.49 -8.25 12.05
N TRP A 18 0.59 -7.86 11.34
CA TRP A 18 0.52 -6.89 10.23
C TRP A 18 -0.32 -7.43 9.07
N SER A 19 -0.10 -8.69 8.72
CA SER A 19 -0.87 -9.38 7.67
C SER A 19 -2.35 -9.38 7.95
N ARG A 20 -2.74 -9.73 9.17
CA ARG A 20 -4.14 -9.72 9.59
C ARG A 20 -4.75 -8.33 9.45
N GLN A 21 -4.10 -7.30 10.01
CA GLN A 21 -4.57 -5.92 9.91
C GLN A 21 -4.68 -5.46 8.45
N LEU A 22 -3.68 -5.78 7.62
CA LEU A 22 -3.68 -5.38 6.22
C LEU A 22 -4.83 -6.02 5.45
N LEU A 23 -5.04 -7.33 5.62
CA LEU A 23 -6.14 -8.06 4.97
C LEU A 23 -7.51 -7.54 5.40
N GLU A 24 -7.70 -7.27 6.69
CA GLU A 24 -8.94 -6.67 7.23
C GLU A 24 -9.20 -5.28 6.65
N SER A 25 -8.17 -4.45 6.58
CA SER A 25 -8.29 -3.09 6.01
C SER A 25 -8.63 -3.12 4.52
N ILE A 26 -7.98 -4.00 3.75
CA ILE A 26 -8.26 -4.18 2.32
C ILE A 26 -9.67 -4.73 2.11
N ALA A 27 -10.08 -5.75 2.88
CA ALA A 27 -11.43 -6.29 2.76
C ALA A 27 -12.51 -5.23 3.00
N SER A 28 -12.28 -4.35 3.97
CA SER A 28 -13.19 -3.24 4.30
C SER A 28 -13.23 -2.15 3.22
N ALA A 29 -12.10 -1.87 2.57
CA ALA A 29 -11.96 -0.83 1.54
C ALA A 29 -12.06 -1.39 0.10
N ARG A 30 -12.45 -2.64 -0.06
CA ARG A 30 -12.36 -3.32 -1.34
C ARG A 30 -13.14 -2.65 -2.46
N GLN A 31 -14.36 -2.20 -2.18
CA GLN A 31 -15.20 -1.55 -3.19
C GLN A 31 -14.55 -0.27 -3.73
N GLU A 32 -13.88 0.49 -2.87
CA GLU A 32 -13.12 1.68 -3.26
C GLU A 32 -11.87 1.30 -4.05
N LEU A 33 -11.11 0.32 -3.59
CA LEU A 33 -9.90 -0.15 -4.25
C LEU A 33 -10.18 -0.67 -5.66
N ASP A 34 -11.25 -1.43 -5.85
CA ASP A 34 -11.64 -1.98 -7.16
C ASP A 34 -12.04 -0.87 -8.16
N ARG A 35 -12.41 0.34 -7.70
CA ARG A 35 -12.63 1.50 -8.57
C ARG A 35 -11.36 2.00 -9.25
N GLY A 36 -10.18 1.61 -8.76
CA GLY A 36 -8.89 1.86 -9.39
C GLY A 36 -8.64 1.07 -10.67
N ASN A 37 -9.61 0.29 -11.15
CA ASN A 37 -9.47 -0.55 -12.34
C ASN A 37 -8.22 -1.46 -12.28
N PRO A 38 -8.10 -2.35 -11.28
CA PRO A 38 -6.92 -3.19 -11.11
C PRO A 38 -6.68 -4.14 -12.28
N GLU A 39 -7.69 -4.45 -13.09
CA GLU A 39 -7.52 -5.22 -14.34
C GLU A 39 -6.59 -4.52 -15.33
N GLN A 40 -6.71 -3.19 -15.47
CA GLN A 40 -5.82 -2.42 -16.33
C GLN A 40 -4.37 -2.42 -15.81
N PHE A 41 -4.22 -2.32 -14.49
CA PHE A 41 -2.89 -2.35 -13.85
C PHE A 41 -2.25 -3.74 -13.90
N ALA A 42 -3.04 -4.79 -13.69
CA ALA A 42 -2.60 -6.18 -13.63
C ALA A 42 -3.60 -7.09 -14.36
N PRO A 43 -3.45 -7.27 -15.68
CA PRO A 43 -4.33 -8.14 -16.47
C PRO A 43 -4.48 -9.53 -15.85
N GLY A 44 -5.72 -10.01 -15.75
CA GLY A 44 -6.10 -11.25 -15.09
C GLY A 44 -6.68 -11.06 -13.68
N TYR A 45 -6.63 -9.84 -13.11
CA TYR A 45 -7.19 -9.55 -11.78
C TYR A 45 -8.68 -9.89 -11.68
N SER A 46 -9.47 -9.51 -12.68
CA SER A 46 -10.93 -9.71 -12.67
C SER A 46 -11.34 -11.19 -12.67
N GLY A 47 -10.49 -12.07 -13.16
CA GLY A 47 -10.69 -13.51 -13.13
C GLY A 47 -10.35 -14.17 -11.80
N LEU A 48 -9.73 -13.46 -10.87
CA LEU A 48 -9.37 -14.00 -9.57
C LEU A 48 -10.60 -14.11 -8.65
N PRO A 49 -10.72 -15.17 -7.83
CA PRO A 49 -11.71 -15.22 -6.76
C PRO A 49 -11.43 -14.14 -5.70
N ALA A 50 -12.48 -13.70 -4.99
CA ALA A 50 -12.41 -12.61 -4.04
C ALA A 50 -11.25 -12.70 -3.02
N PRO A 51 -10.94 -13.86 -2.41
CA PRO A 51 -9.79 -13.96 -1.52
C PRO A 51 -8.45 -13.66 -2.20
N ARG A 52 -8.28 -14.08 -3.46
CA ARG A 52 -7.05 -13.78 -4.23
C ARG A 52 -6.96 -12.33 -4.68
N GLN A 53 -8.10 -11.68 -4.95
CA GLN A 53 -8.11 -10.25 -5.21
C GLN A 53 -7.68 -9.45 -3.96
N ILE A 54 -8.13 -9.86 -2.77
CA ILE A 54 -7.66 -9.27 -1.49
C ILE A 54 -6.16 -9.51 -1.31
N LYS A 55 -5.69 -10.74 -1.56
CA LYS A 55 -4.26 -11.09 -1.48
C LYS A 55 -3.42 -10.28 -2.47
N PHE A 56 -3.89 -10.05 -3.70
CA PHE A 56 -3.24 -9.19 -4.67
C PHE A 56 -2.96 -7.79 -4.11
N TRP A 57 -3.97 -7.15 -3.52
CA TRP A 57 -3.82 -5.85 -2.90
C TRP A 57 -2.86 -5.89 -1.70
N ALA A 58 -2.94 -6.93 -0.88
CA ALA A 58 -2.03 -7.09 0.25
C ALA A 58 -0.57 -7.19 -0.22
N GLU A 59 -0.29 -8.00 -1.21
CA GLU A 59 1.07 -8.15 -1.77
C GLU A 59 1.56 -6.89 -2.47
N LEU A 60 0.65 -6.11 -3.08
CA LEU A 60 0.98 -4.79 -3.62
C LEU A 60 1.46 -3.84 -2.51
N PHE A 61 0.74 -3.76 -1.38
CA PHE A 61 1.17 -2.96 -0.23
C PHE A 61 2.47 -3.47 0.40
N ILE A 62 2.66 -4.78 0.48
CA ILE A 62 3.88 -5.41 0.99
C ILE A 62 5.08 -5.04 0.11
N ALA A 63 4.90 -5.04 -1.21
CA ALA A 63 5.93 -4.65 -2.15
C ALA A 63 6.24 -3.14 -2.07
N ILE A 64 5.22 -2.27 -1.92
CA ILE A 64 5.42 -0.85 -1.64
C ILE A 64 6.26 -0.68 -0.37
N ALA A 65 5.86 -1.30 0.74
CA ALA A 65 6.57 -1.21 2.02
C ALA A 65 8.02 -1.72 1.93
N ARG A 66 8.31 -2.69 1.06
CA ARG A 66 9.67 -3.16 0.83
C ARG A 66 10.55 -2.04 0.26
N PHE A 67 10.06 -1.30 -0.72
CA PHE A 67 10.83 -0.24 -1.36
C PHE A 67 10.83 1.06 -0.54
N GLU A 68 9.80 1.32 0.26
CA GLU A 68 9.69 2.52 1.10
C GLU A 68 10.53 2.42 2.38
N SER A 69 10.49 1.28 3.09
CA SER A 69 11.11 1.13 4.42
C SER A 69 11.92 -0.15 4.61
N ASN A 70 11.98 -1.01 3.59
CA ASN A 70 12.49 -2.37 3.72
C ASN A 70 11.82 -3.14 4.90
N TRP A 71 10.50 -2.94 5.03
CA TRP A 71 9.65 -3.51 6.08
C TRP A 71 10.06 -3.12 7.50
N ARG A 72 10.64 -1.92 7.68
CA ARG A 72 11.04 -1.39 9.00
C ARG A 72 10.00 -0.42 9.51
N PRO A 73 9.24 -0.76 10.58
CA PRO A 73 8.13 0.08 11.05
C PRO A 73 8.59 1.39 11.68
N HIS A 74 9.84 1.47 12.14
CA HIS A 74 10.41 2.67 12.76
C HIS A 74 11.31 3.48 11.79
N GLU A 75 11.22 3.22 10.47
CA GLU A 75 11.94 4.01 9.49
C GLU A 75 11.38 5.41 9.40
N ILE A 76 12.25 6.41 9.50
CA ILE A 76 11.89 7.82 9.37
C ILE A 76 12.80 8.45 8.33
N PHE A 77 12.19 9.08 7.32
CA PHE A 77 12.89 9.88 6.33
C PHE A 77 12.47 11.34 6.47
N HIS A 78 13.46 12.22 6.68
CA HIS A 78 13.23 13.66 6.77
C HIS A 78 13.25 14.26 5.36
N GLU A 79 12.09 14.67 4.87
CA GLU A 79 11.98 15.31 3.55
C GLU A 79 12.70 16.65 3.55
N PRO A 80 13.54 16.92 2.55
CA PRO A 80 14.21 18.20 2.46
C PRO A 80 13.22 19.34 2.17
N PRO A 81 13.59 20.60 2.47
CA PRO A 81 12.81 21.76 2.03
C PRO A 81 12.57 21.72 0.50
N PRO A 82 11.39 22.18 -0.01
CA PRO A 82 10.35 22.92 0.71
C PRO A 82 9.34 22.04 1.46
N LEU A 83 9.35 20.71 1.33
CA LEU A 83 8.36 19.86 1.99
C LEU A 83 8.54 19.88 3.51
N GLY A 84 9.77 19.63 4.02
CA GLY A 84 10.12 19.75 5.43
C GLY A 84 9.28 18.89 6.39
N VAL A 85 8.68 17.81 5.89
CA VAL A 85 7.85 16.87 6.66
C VAL A 85 8.58 15.54 6.83
N ASP A 86 8.15 14.74 7.81
CA ASP A 86 8.69 13.40 8.02
C ASP A 86 7.81 12.36 7.32
N SER A 87 8.46 11.43 6.64
CA SER A 87 7.86 10.20 6.14
C SER A 87 8.19 9.07 7.10
N VAL A 88 7.19 8.35 7.63
CA VAL A 88 7.31 7.48 8.79
C VAL A 88 6.73 6.10 8.53
N GLY A 89 7.44 5.08 9.00
CA GLY A 89 6.95 3.72 9.13
C GLY A 89 6.95 2.91 7.83
N LEU A 90 6.21 1.82 7.82
CA LEU A 90 6.22 0.81 6.74
C LEU A 90 5.98 1.41 5.36
N LEU A 91 5.00 2.29 5.23
CA LEU A 91 4.56 2.89 3.97
C LEU A 91 5.02 4.34 3.82
N GLN A 92 5.91 4.82 4.71
CA GLN A 92 6.47 6.18 4.69
C GLN A 92 5.36 7.25 4.61
N LEU A 93 4.46 7.24 5.59
CA LEU A 93 3.34 8.17 5.70
C LEU A 93 3.72 9.41 6.52
N SER A 94 2.97 10.49 6.34
CA SER A 94 3.17 11.73 7.09
C SER A 94 2.02 11.99 8.07
N TYR A 95 2.32 12.61 9.21
CA TYR A 95 1.30 13.08 10.16
C TYR A 95 0.39 14.16 9.56
N GLU A 96 0.90 14.89 8.58
CA GLU A 96 0.15 15.89 7.82
C GLU A 96 -0.94 15.29 6.92
N ASP A 97 -0.91 13.98 6.70
CA ASP A 97 -1.90 13.25 5.89
C ASP A 97 -3.26 13.12 6.60
N GLU A 98 -3.30 13.22 7.94
CA GLU A 98 -4.54 13.04 8.71
C GLU A 98 -5.70 13.88 8.18
N PRO A 99 -5.58 15.21 8.07
CA PRO A 99 -6.69 16.05 7.56
C PRO A 99 -6.90 15.88 6.04
N VAL A 100 -5.86 15.58 5.28
CA VAL A 100 -5.92 15.47 3.81
C VAL A 100 -6.73 14.25 3.37
N TYR A 101 -6.51 13.12 4.02
CA TYR A 101 -7.15 11.85 3.67
C TYR A 101 -8.22 11.41 4.67
N ARG A 102 -8.50 12.23 5.68
CA ARG A 102 -9.45 11.92 6.77
C ARG A 102 -9.08 10.59 7.44
N LEU A 103 -7.83 10.51 7.87
CA LEU A 103 -7.31 9.35 8.57
C LEU A 103 -7.83 9.31 10.01
N GLU A 104 -7.61 8.18 10.68
CA GLU A 104 -7.74 8.11 12.13
C GLU A 104 -6.78 9.12 12.79
N HIS A 105 -7.05 9.49 14.05
CA HIS A 105 -6.20 10.45 14.74
C HIS A 105 -4.75 9.97 14.87
N LEU A 106 -3.83 10.82 14.42
CA LEU A 106 -2.39 10.57 14.43
C LEU A 106 -1.71 11.46 15.48
N ASP A 107 -1.04 10.83 16.44
CA ASP A 107 -0.34 11.53 17.52
C ASP A 107 1.17 11.30 17.45
N ARG A 108 1.92 12.40 17.24
CA ARG A 108 3.39 12.38 17.23
C ARG A 108 4.01 12.02 18.57
N ASN A 109 3.35 12.36 19.70
CA ASN A 109 3.90 12.12 21.01
C ASN A 109 3.97 10.64 21.36
N VAL A 110 2.98 9.86 20.88
CA VAL A 110 2.96 8.41 21.02
C VAL A 110 3.48 7.69 19.77
N LYS A 111 3.99 8.44 18.80
CA LYS A 111 4.59 7.91 17.56
C LYS A 111 3.66 6.96 16.81
N SER A 112 2.39 7.34 16.65
CA SER A 112 1.35 6.45 16.13
C SER A 112 1.66 5.87 14.73
N LEU A 113 2.36 6.60 13.85
CA LEU A 113 2.77 6.09 12.53
C LEU A 113 3.93 5.07 12.57
N GLU A 114 4.64 4.95 13.70
CA GLU A 114 5.62 3.88 13.92
C GLU A 114 4.94 2.55 14.34
N ASP A 115 3.65 2.60 14.72
CA ASP A 115 2.84 1.39 14.89
C ASP A 115 2.48 0.83 13.50
N PRO A 116 2.95 -0.38 13.14
CA PRO A 116 2.68 -0.96 11.83
C PRO A 116 1.19 -1.14 11.54
N LEU A 117 0.35 -1.36 12.56
CA LEU A 117 -1.08 -1.54 12.37
C LEU A 117 -1.77 -0.23 11.98
N VAL A 118 -1.41 0.87 12.64
CA VAL A 118 -1.89 2.21 12.30
C VAL A 118 -1.41 2.60 10.90
N ASN A 119 -0.12 2.42 10.63
CA ASN A 119 0.50 2.76 9.34
C ASN A 119 -0.19 2.06 8.18
N LEU A 120 -0.47 0.75 8.31
CA LEU A 120 -1.16 -0.03 7.28
C LEU A 120 -2.61 0.40 7.07
N ARG A 121 -3.37 0.66 8.15
CA ARG A 121 -4.75 1.17 8.02
C ARG A 121 -4.78 2.51 7.28
N CYS A 122 -3.90 3.42 7.68
CA CYS A 122 -3.79 4.73 7.04
C CYS A 122 -3.38 4.61 5.56
N GLY A 123 -2.40 3.76 5.23
CA GLY A 123 -1.96 3.53 3.86
C GLY A 123 -3.06 2.98 2.96
N VAL A 124 -3.85 2.03 3.44
CA VAL A 124 -5.01 1.52 2.70
C VAL A 124 -6.04 2.63 2.46
N LYS A 125 -6.30 3.48 3.46
CA LYS A 125 -7.21 4.63 3.32
C LYS A 125 -6.71 5.65 2.30
N ILE A 126 -5.42 5.97 2.30
CA ILE A 126 -4.80 6.87 1.31
C ILE A 126 -4.96 6.28 -0.10
N MET A 127 -4.57 5.01 -0.29
CA MET A 127 -4.67 4.34 -1.59
C MET A 127 -6.12 4.33 -2.09
N SER A 128 -7.08 3.93 -1.26
CA SER A 128 -8.49 3.87 -1.66
C SER A 128 -9.01 5.24 -2.10
N THR A 129 -8.63 6.31 -1.39
CA THR A 129 -8.98 7.69 -1.76
C THR A 129 -8.42 8.08 -3.13
N LEU A 130 -7.15 7.74 -3.39
CA LEU A 130 -6.47 8.10 -4.63
C LEU A 130 -6.98 7.32 -5.85
N VAL A 131 -7.23 6.02 -5.69
CA VAL A 131 -7.74 5.20 -6.81
C VAL A 131 -9.18 5.55 -7.15
N VAL A 132 -10.00 5.90 -6.17
CA VAL A 132 -11.36 6.42 -6.39
C VAL A 132 -11.31 7.73 -7.18
N LYS A 133 -10.39 8.63 -6.83
CA LYS A 133 -10.21 9.93 -7.48
C LYS A 133 -9.81 9.79 -8.96
N ASP A 134 -8.91 8.88 -9.26
CA ASP A 134 -8.25 8.82 -10.55
C ASP A 134 -8.68 7.65 -11.44
N SER A 135 -9.44 6.69 -10.89
CA SER A 135 -9.90 5.46 -11.56
C SER A 135 -8.76 4.61 -12.13
N VAL A 136 -7.59 4.66 -11.51
CA VAL A 136 -6.41 3.83 -11.82
C VAL A 136 -5.68 3.44 -10.54
N VAL A 137 -5.06 2.26 -10.51
CA VAL A 137 -4.21 1.86 -9.39
C VAL A 137 -2.99 2.78 -9.29
N ALA A 138 -2.25 2.91 -10.38
CA ALA A 138 -1.12 3.80 -10.49
C ALA A 138 -0.80 4.06 -11.97
N SER A 139 -0.53 5.29 -12.32
CA SER A 139 0.01 5.65 -13.64
C SER A 139 0.87 6.91 -13.57
N SER A 140 1.79 7.03 -14.51
CA SER A 140 2.61 8.22 -14.71
C SER A 140 2.73 8.47 -16.20
N ASP A 141 2.30 9.64 -16.64
CA ASP A 141 2.37 10.07 -18.03
C ASP A 141 2.78 11.53 -18.09
N GLY A 142 3.86 11.82 -18.81
CA GLY A 142 4.37 13.19 -18.98
C GLY A 142 4.60 13.95 -17.65
N GLY A 143 4.98 13.25 -16.57
CA GLY A 143 5.16 13.83 -15.23
C GLY A 143 3.86 13.98 -14.42
N ARG A 144 2.71 13.61 -14.99
CA ARG A 144 1.44 13.56 -14.27
C ARG A 144 1.28 12.21 -13.57
N HIS A 145 1.22 12.22 -12.25
CA HIS A 145 1.01 11.03 -11.44
C HIS A 145 -0.46 10.87 -11.06
N ARG A 146 -0.99 9.64 -11.13
CA ARG A 146 -2.40 9.29 -10.84
C ARG A 146 -2.47 8.03 -9.98
N GLY A 147 -3.59 7.88 -9.25
CA GLY A 147 -3.74 6.79 -8.29
C GLY A 147 -2.64 6.82 -7.23
N GLY A 148 -2.18 5.66 -6.80
CA GLY A 148 -1.11 5.52 -5.80
C GLY A 148 0.21 6.21 -6.18
N ALA A 149 0.48 6.43 -7.47
CA ALA A 149 1.68 7.15 -7.91
C ALA A 149 1.68 8.63 -7.51
N ARG A 150 0.53 9.22 -7.12
CA ARG A 150 0.48 10.56 -6.53
C ARG A 150 1.23 10.62 -5.21
N TYR A 151 1.07 9.59 -4.40
CA TYR A 151 1.64 9.51 -3.06
C TYR A 151 3.00 8.81 -3.07
N TRP A 152 3.04 7.55 -3.50
CA TRP A 152 4.24 6.72 -3.49
C TRP A 152 5.06 6.88 -4.76
N SER A 153 6.27 7.43 -4.62
CA SER A 153 7.20 7.58 -5.74
C SER A 153 7.61 6.25 -6.36
N VAL A 154 7.67 5.19 -5.57
CA VAL A 154 7.99 3.83 -6.01
C VAL A 154 6.98 3.27 -7.03
N LEU A 155 5.76 3.82 -7.09
CA LEU A 155 4.74 3.48 -8.09
C LEU A 155 4.82 4.32 -9.38
N ARG A 156 5.82 5.18 -9.51
CA ARG A 156 6.01 6.02 -10.71
C ARG A 156 6.80 5.30 -11.79
N ALA A 157 6.56 5.68 -13.04
CA ALA A 157 7.35 5.18 -14.16
C ALA A 157 8.85 5.52 -13.96
N GLY A 158 9.71 4.55 -14.28
CA GLY A 158 11.15 4.69 -14.06
C GLY A 158 11.63 4.41 -12.62
N HIS A 159 10.72 4.09 -11.71
CA HIS A 159 11.02 3.60 -10.35
C HIS A 159 10.74 2.09 -10.25
N HIS A 160 9.90 1.65 -9.27
CA HIS A 160 9.68 0.24 -8.97
C HIS A 160 8.28 -0.29 -9.34
N VAL A 161 7.50 0.48 -10.11
CA VAL A 161 6.10 0.13 -10.41
C VAL A 161 5.95 -1.24 -11.06
N ASP A 162 6.83 -1.61 -11.98
CA ASP A 162 6.77 -2.91 -12.64
C ASP A 162 7.15 -4.06 -11.71
N GLU A 163 8.15 -3.86 -10.85
CA GLU A 163 8.55 -4.82 -9.83
C GLU A 163 7.42 -5.05 -8.81
N ILE A 164 6.77 -3.97 -8.35
CA ILE A 164 5.65 -4.03 -7.42
C ILE A 164 4.45 -4.75 -8.06
N ARG A 165 4.10 -4.40 -9.31
CA ARG A 165 3.04 -5.06 -10.08
C ARG A 165 3.31 -6.57 -10.24
N ASN A 166 4.52 -6.92 -10.63
CA ASN A 166 4.89 -8.31 -10.87
C ASN A 166 4.91 -9.12 -9.56
N ALA A 167 5.37 -8.56 -8.45
CA ALA A 167 5.32 -9.20 -7.14
C ALA A 167 3.87 -9.52 -6.73
N ALA A 168 2.96 -8.55 -6.86
CA ALA A 168 1.55 -8.74 -6.54
C ALA A 168 0.87 -9.79 -7.45
N LYS A 169 1.19 -9.80 -8.75
CA LYS A 169 0.70 -10.81 -9.69
C LYS A 169 1.22 -12.21 -9.39
N ALA A 170 2.51 -12.33 -9.12
CA ALA A 170 3.15 -13.63 -8.84
C ALA A 170 2.56 -14.31 -7.61
N ALA A 171 2.22 -13.53 -6.57
CA ALA A 171 1.67 -14.04 -5.33
C ALA A 171 0.24 -14.60 -5.47
N VAL A 172 -0.46 -14.29 -6.56
CA VAL A 172 -1.84 -14.74 -6.83
C VAL A 172 -1.96 -15.60 -8.08
N ALA A 173 -0.84 -15.87 -8.76
CA ALA A 173 -0.83 -16.77 -9.89
C ALA A 173 -1.38 -18.15 -9.49
N LEU A 174 -2.20 -18.74 -10.36
CA LEU A 174 -2.61 -20.12 -10.20
C LEU A 174 -1.37 -21.01 -10.43
N PRO A 175 -1.20 -22.09 -9.64
CA PRO A 175 -0.16 -23.08 -9.90
C PRO A 175 -0.37 -23.78 -11.24
#